data_fc13296a4f3f6d2323b6e6c984d362d1
#
_entry.id   fc13296a4f3f6d2323b6e6c984d362d1
#
_cell.length_a   1.000
_cell.length_b   1.000
_cell.length_c   1.000
_cell.angle_alpha   90.00
_cell.angle_beta   90.00
_cell.angle_gamma   90.00
#
_symmetry.space_group_name_H-M   'P 1'
#
loop_
_entity.id
_entity.type
_entity.pdbx_description
1 polymer ?
#
loop_
_entity_poly.entity_id
_entity_poly.type
_entity_poly.pdbx_seq_one_letter_code
_entity_poly.pdbx_strand_id
1 'polypeptide(L)'
;MLHDIARTLRRHTAPVAPGSVGELVFSGPLPPARTGVATYDRSVLDGLRRIGFFDRRRMDVIWPIEPKDAPRLPGYRLGVFELGNNVEFHLEAYRAAFLAQASLIVLHDLALDDFVRGLITLGDPLGFMATREAAALRANLTSPDVVRNEPLRDPWCAHVARRARGIIVHSAFCKAYLEGFGCRTPVFVVPHPIVESEANMRRAVDRGRELRAGPEARGMRSLVVAPGDLNEAKRLDSVLVAAHELDEHVHIALVGRHIEGYDVDRVVDTARLGDRVTLAPDVSDDDFRGWLAAADVVMDLRFPHRGEVSGSLIRAMQAGKPSIVSATGTYLDAPDDAVLRVAPGPTNPSELAAAMRTLLEDPDRRSTMGHAARTHIDQLRTSEATANGYEAAIEETLRLVRDPAHKAMAIWGKALADMGTDETDLREGLGVGYARALSTFRGTS
;
A
#
# COMPACT_ATOMS: atom_id res chain seq x y z
N MET A 1 13.94 15.03 -19.85
CA MET A 1 13.36 13.71 -19.50
C MET A 1 12.00 13.81 -18.79
N LEU A 2 11.84 14.55 -17.67
CA LEU A 2 10.52 14.71 -17.01
C LEU A 2 9.51 15.50 -17.86
N HIS A 3 9.98 16.52 -18.58
CA HIS A 3 9.16 17.28 -19.56
C HIS A 3 8.73 16.43 -20.75
N ASP A 4 9.53 15.44 -21.15
CA ASP A 4 9.23 14.56 -22.27
C ASP A 4 8.22 13.46 -21.90
N ILE A 5 8.22 13.00 -20.64
CA ILE A 5 7.23 12.03 -20.15
C ILE A 5 5.85 12.69 -20.03
N ALA A 6 5.78 13.89 -19.45
CA ALA A 6 4.54 14.68 -19.44
C ALA A 6 4.05 15.03 -20.84
N ARG A 7 4.98 15.27 -21.78
CA ARG A 7 4.68 15.53 -23.20
C ARG A 7 4.26 14.24 -23.92
N THR A 8 4.82 13.07 -23.58
CA THR A 8 4.45 11.77 -24.16
C THR A 8 3.09 11.32 -23.63
N LEU A 9 2.81 11.51 -22.33
CA LEU A 9 1.48 11.30 -21.76
C LEU A 9 0.44 12.23 -22.41
N ARG A 10 0.79 13.50 -22.69
CA ARG A 10 -0.08 14.46 -23.43
C ARG A 10 -0.21 14.17 -24.93
N ARG A 11 0.74 13.49 -25.57
CA ARG A 11 0.69 13.21 -27.03
C ARG A 11 -0.16 12.01 -27.40
N HIS A 12 -0.49 11.13 -26.44
CA HIS A 12 -1.41 10.01 -26.68
C HIS A 12 -2.85 10.33 -26.24
N THR A 13 -3.05 11.45 -25.54
CA THR A 13 -4.37 12.07 -25.41
C THR A 13 -4.50 13.04 -26.58
N ALA A 14 -5.20 12.65 -27.65
CA ALA A 14 -5.62 13.60 -28.68
C ALA A 14 -6.26 14.81 -27.98
N PRO A 15 -6.05 16.07 -28.45
CA PRO A 15 -6.66 17.22 -27.84
C PRO A 15 -8.18 17.00 -27.84
N VAL A 16 -8.72 16.85 -26.64
CA VAL A 16 -10.16 16.68 -26.42
C VAL A 16 -10.80 17.98 -26.83
N ALA A 17 -11.71 17.94 -27.80
CA ALA A 17 -12.54 19.09 -28.13
C ALA A 17 -13.24 19.58 -26.84
N PRO A 18 -13.42 20.90 -26.64
CA PRO A 18 -14.14 21.40 -25.47
C PRO A 18 -15.52 20.73 -25.43
N GLY A 19 -15.72 19.82 -24.44
CA GLY A 19 -16.98 19.08 -24.24
C GLY A 19 -16.89 17.56 -24.32
N SER A 20 -15.80 16.92 -24.80
CA SER A 20 -15.68 15.45 -24.77
C SER A 20 -14.72 15.00 -23.65
N VAL A 21 -15.28 14.43 -22.60
CA VAL A 21 -14.56 13.79 -21.49
C VAL A 21 -14.15 12.37 -21.91
N GLY A 22 -13.01 11.87 -21.45
CA GLY A 22 -12.60 10.48 -21.65
C GLY A 22 -13.59 9.47 -21.03
N GLU A 23 -13.43 8.19 -21.32
CA GLU A 23 -14.25 7.15 -20.68
C GLU A 23 -13.85 7.00 -19.22
N LEU A 24 -12.54 7.06 -18.93
CA LEU A 24 -11.94 6.84 -17.65
C LEU A 24 -11.07 8.03 -17.23
N VAL A 25 -10.93 8.23 -15.91
CA VAL A 25 -9.91 9.10 -15.33
C VAL A 25 -9.11 8.32 -14.30
N PHE A 26 -7.79 8.52 -14.29
CA PHE A 26 -6.88 8.03 -13.25
C PHE A 26 -6.32 9.23 -12.49
N SER A 27 -6.29 9.16 -11.17
CA SER A 27 -5.65 10.16 -10.33
C SER A 27 -4.98 9.53 -9.12
N GLY A 28 -3.69 9.75 -9.04
CA GLY A 28 -2.82 9.36 -7.94
C GLY A 28 -1.49 10.11 -8.04
N PRO A 29 -0.67 10.12 -6.99
CA PRO A 29 0.62 10.79 -6.99
C PRO A 29 1.52 10.28 -8.11
N LEU A 30 2.17 11.18 -8.83
CA LEU A 30 3.13 10.85 -9.88
C LEU A 30 4.47 11.55 -9.64
N PRO A 31 5.59 11.01 -10.12
CA PRO A 31 6.85 11.73 -10.07
C PRO A 31 6.72 13.15 -10.68
N PRO A 32 7.27 14.21 -10.02
CA PRO A 32 8.35 14.17 -9.03
C PRO A 32 7.94 14.06 -7.55
N ALA A 33 6.68 13.72 -7.24
CA ALA A 33 6.26 13.52 -5.85
C ALA A 33 7.13 12.45 -5.16
N ARG A 34 7.64 12.78 -3.97
CA ARG A 34 8.54 11.92 -3.20
C ARG A 34 7.76 10.99 -2.27
N THR A 35 6.98 10.09 -2.86
CA THR A 35 6.21 9.07 -2.14
C THR A 35 6.34 7.72 -2.83
N GLY A 36 6.23 6.64 -2.07
CA GLY A 36 6.21 5.26 -2.60
C GLY A 36 5.09 5.05 -3.60
N VAL A 37 3.92 5.68 -3.36
CA VAL A 37 2.77 5.62 -4.27
C VAL A 37 3.08 6.22 -5.63
N ALA A 38 3.88 7.29 -5.71
CA ALA A 38 4.24 7.88 -7.00
C ALA A 38 5.06 6.93 -7.90
N THR A 39 5.95 6.15 -7.30
CA THR A 39 6.70 5.10 -8.01
C THR A 39 5.79 3.95 -8.42
N TYR A 40 4.87 3.58 -7.54
CA TYR A 40 3.86 2.57 -7.78
C TYR A 40 2.96 2.97 -8.96
N ASP A 41 2.32 4.13 -8.92
CA ASP A 41 1.39 4.62 -9.95
C ASP A 41 2.05 4.68 -11.32
N ARG A 42 3.31 5.13 -11.36
CA ARG A 42 4.09 5.09 -12.58
C ARG A 42 4.25 3.67 -13.11
N SER A 43 4.58 2.72 -12.24
CA SER A 43 4.77 1.31 -12.63
C SER A 43 3.47 0.70 -13.16
N VAL A 44 2.33 1.04 -12.55
CA VAL A 44 1.00 0.62 -13.01
C VAL A 44 0.69 1.20 -14.40
N LEU A 45 0.86 2.50 -14.59
CA LEU A 45 0.59 3.15 -15.88
C LEU A 45 1.52 2.63 -16.98
N ASP A 46 2.79 2.36 -16.68
CA ASP A 46 3.72 1.74 -17.61
C ASP A 46 3.36 0.29 -17.92
N GLY A 47 2.86 -0.45 -16.94
CA GLY A 47 2.32 -1.79 -17.12
C GLY A 47 1.08 -1.80 -18.01
N LEU A 48 0.11 -0.93 -17.75
CA LEU A 48 -1.10 -0.76 -18.56
C LEU A 48 -0.77 -0.41 -20.01
N ARG A 49 0.28 0.41 -20.23
CA ARG A 49 0.77 0.71 -21.58
C ARG A 49 1.32 -0.54 -22.25
N ARG A 50 2.14 -1.34 -21.57
CA ARG A 50 2.74 -2.55 -22.13
C ARG A 50 1.72 -3.60 -22.55
N ILE A 51 0.62 -3.75 -21.79
CA ILE A 51 -0.45 -4.67 -22.17
C ILE A 51 -1.43 -4.10 -23.21
N GLY A 52 -1.17 -2.90 -23.76
CA GLY A 52 -2.00 -2.26 -24.78
C GLY A 52 -3.35 -1.76 -24.25
N PHE A 53 -3.48 -1.47 -22.97
CA PHE A 53 -4.73 -0.98 -22.37
C PHE A 53 -5.19 0.33 -23.00
N PHE A 54 -4.26 1.27 -23.20
CA PHE A 54 -4.56 2.59 -23.78
C PHE A 54 -4.94 2.55 -25.27
N ASP A 55 -4.67 1.45 -25.97
CA ASP A 55 -5.12 1.23 -27.34
C ASP A 55 -6.59 0.80 -27.38
N ARG A 56 -7.08 0.21 -26.31
CA ARG A 56 -8.45 -0.31 -26.16
C ARG A 56 -9.37 0.62 -25.38
N ARG A 57 -8.81 1.46 -24.50
CA ARG A 57 -9.56 2.32 -23.57
C ARG A 57 -8.96 3.71 -23.52
N ARG A 58 -9.83 4.70 -23.49
CA ARG A 58 -9.43 6.09 -23.29
C ARG A 58 -9.47 6.44 -21.81
N MET A 59 -8.30 6.66 -21.22
CA MET A 59 -8.14 7.07 -19.82
C MET A 59 -7.29 8.33 -19.75
N ASP A 60 -7.87 9.39 -19.19
CA ASP A 60 -7.15 10.62 -18.86
C ASP A 60 -6.40 10.42 -17.54
N VAL A 61 -5.15 10.87 -17.46
CA VAL A 61 -4.35 10.86 -16.23
C VAL A 61 -4.24 12.28 -15.72
N ILE A 62 -4.79 12.55 -14.53
CA ILE A 62 -4.87 13.89 -13.94
C ILE A 62 -4.26 13.85 -12.54
N TRP A 63 -3.08 14.47 -12.37
CA TRP A 63 -2.47 14.72 -11.07
C TRP A 63 -1.46 15.88 -11.15
N PRO A 64 -1.47 16.82 -10.21
CA PRO A 64 -2.53 17.04 -9.20
C PRO A 64 -3.87 17.42 -9.86
N ILE A 65 -4.98 17.10 -9.19
CA ILE A 65 -6.30 17.60 -9.61
C ILE A 65 -6.40 19.07 -9.21
N GLU A 66 -6.62 19.96 -10.17
CA GLU A 66 -6.81 21.38 -9.94
C GLU A 66 -8.31 21.75 -9.93
N PRO A 67 -8.71 22.91 -9.37
CA PRO A 67 -10.11 23.34 -9.35
C PRO A 67 -10.79 23.36 -10.73
N LYS A 68 -10.02 23.61 -11.80
CA LYS A 68 -10.50 23.57 -13.19
C LYS A 68 -10.90 22.17 -13.68
N ASP A 69 -10.40 21.10 -13.03
CA ASP A 69 -10.66 19.71 -13.39
C ASP A 69 -11.94 19.19 -12.73
N ALA A 70 -12.30 19.72 -11.56
CA ALA A 70 -13.45 19.28 -10.77
C ALA A 70 -14.78 19.23 -11.56
N PRO A 71 -15.12 20.22 -12.43
CA PRO A 71 -16.35 20.17 -13.22
C PRO A 71 -16.38 19.05 -14.27
N ARG A 72 -15.22 18.48 -14.63
CA ARG A 72 -15.09 17.40 -15.63
C ARG A 72 -15.30 16.03 -15.02
N LEU A 73 -15.04 15.87 -13.71
CA LEU A 73 -15.07 14.57 -13.00
C LEU A 73 -16.41 13.83 -13.14
N PRO A 74 -17.58 14.47 -13.01
CA PRO A 74 -18.86 13.79 -13.22
C PRO A 74 -19.11 13.31 -14.65
N GLY A 75 -18.33 13.77 -15.61
CA GLY A 75 -18.42 13.34 -17.03
C GLY A 75 -17.72 12.01 -17.33
N TYR A 76 -16.80 11.55 -16.48
CA TYR A 76 -16.15 10.24 -16.65
C TYR A 76 -17.08 9.12 -16.17
N ARG A 77 -17.06 8.00 -16.90
CA ARG A 77 -17.86 6.82 -16.53
C ARG A 77 -17.33 6.14 -15.29
N LEU A 78 -16.00 6.16 -15.10
CA LEU A 78 -15.33 5.61 -13.95
C LEU A 78 -14.04 6.40 -13.68
N GLY A 79 -13.85 6.79 -12.42
CA GLY A 79 -12.57 7.30 -11.92
C GLY A 79 -11.82 6.23 -11.14
N VAL A 80 -10.51 6.10 -11.37
CA VAL A 80 -9.58 5.30 -10.58
C VAL A 80 -8.79 6.27 -9.70
N PHE A 81 -8.91 6.13 -8.38
CA PHE A 81 -8.33 7.06 -7.41
C PHE A 81 -7.44 6.32 -6.42
N GLU A 82 -6.18 6.72 -6.37
CA GLU A 82 -5.16 6.15 -5.49
C GLU A 82 -5.17 6.85 -4.14
N LEU A 83 -5.35 6.10 -3.07
CA LEU A 83 -5.48 6.63 -1.71
C LEU A 83 -4.49 5.96 -0.75
N GLY A 84 -3.77 6.79 0.00
CA GLY A 84 -2.86 6.40 1.07
C GLY A 84 -3.01 7.31 2.29
N ASN A 85 -2.30 7.01 3.37
CA ASN A 85 -2.46 7.67 4.67
C ASN A 85 -1.75 9.03 4.80
N ASN A 86 -1.63 9.79 3.69
CA ASN A 86 -1.03 11.13 3.67
C ASN A 86 -1.94 12.13 2.96
N VAL A 87 -2.44 13.12 3.70
CA VAL A 87 -3.37 14.13 3.19
C VAL A 87 -2.74 15.02 2.11
N GLU A 88 -1.44 15.28 2.17
CA GLU A 88 -0.74 16.14 1.21
C GLU A 88 -0.82 15.60 -0.23
N PHE A 89 -0.70 14.27 -0.38
CA PHE A 89 -0.66 13.64 -1.70
C PHE A 89 -2.01 13.14 -2.18
N HIS A 90 -2.96 12.87 -1.28
CA HIS A 90 -4.19 12.14 -1.62
C HIS A 90 -5.48 12.94 -1.46
N LEU A 91 -5.42 14.18 -0.93
CA LEU A 91 -6.60 15.01 -0.63
C LEU A 91 -7.50 15.19 -1.86
N GLU A 92 -6.91 15.59 -2.97
CA GLU A 92 -7.69 15.93 -4.17
C GLU A 92 -8.24 14.66 -4.85
N ALA A 93 -7.49 13.56 -4.88
CA ALA A 93 -7.98 12.27 -5.35
C ALA A 93 -9.14 11.75 -4.48
N TYR A 94 -9.03 11.91 -3.15
CA TYR A 94 -10.09 11.56 -2.22
C TYR A 94 -11.38 12.37 -2.47
N ARG A 95 -11.27 13.70 -2.59
CA ARG A 95 -12.43 14.58 -2.91
C ARG A 95 -13.02 14.23 -4.28
N ALA A 96 -12.18 13.98 -5.27
CA ALA A 96 -12.60 13.60 -6.60
C ALA A 96 -13.40 12.30 -6.63
N ALA A 97 -13.05 11.34 -5.76
CA ALA A 97 -13.79 10.09 -5.64
C ALA A 97 -15.27 10.28 -5.25
N PHE A 98 -15.61 11.37 -4.55
CA PHE A 98 -17.00 11.72 -4.22
C PHE A 98 -17.69 12.55 -5.31
N LEU A 99 -16.92 13.20 -6.18
CA LEU A 99 -17.47 14.00 -7.29
C LEU A 99 -17.69 13.14 -8.55
N ALA A 100 -16.93 12.06 -8.71
CA ALA A 100 -17.05 11.18 -9.86
C ALA A 100 -18.38 10.42 -9.88
N GLN A 101 -18.88 10.11 -11.07
CA GLN A 101 -20.13 9.34 -11.25
C GLN A 101 -20.01 7.91 -10.66
N ALA A 102 -18.83 7.32 -10.81
CA ALA A 102 -18.43 6.04 -10.20
C ALA A 102 -16.95 6.06 -9.90
N SER A 103 -16.52 5.39 -8.83
CA SER A 103 -15.12 5.31 -8.43
C SER A 103 -14.68 3.86 -8.20
N LEU A 104 -13.51 3.54 -8.71
CA LEU A 104 -12.66 2.42 -8.31
C LEU A 104 -11.57 3.00 -7.43
N ILE A 105 -11.56 2.62 -6.16
CA ILE A 105 -10.62 3.13 -5.17
C ILE A 105 -9.48 2.14 -5.02
N VAL A 106 -8.25 2.64 -5.04
CA VAL A 106 -7.07 1.86 -4.71
C VAL A 106 -6.61 2.27 -3.31
N LEU A 107 -6.57 1.32 -2.38
CA LEU A 107 -6.17 1.56 -1.01
C LEU A 107 -4.76 1.02 -0.78
N HIS A 108 -3.80 1.94 -0.56
CA HIS A 108 -2.43 1.60 -0.16
C HIS A 108 -2.33 1.33 1.33
N ASP A 109 -3.13 2.03 2.13
CA ASP A 109 -3.28 1.86 3.57
C ASP A 109 -4.76 1.63 3.93
N LEU A 110 -5.02 0.74 4.87
CA LEU A 110 -6.37 0.55 5.42
C LEU A 110 -6.67 1.54 6.54
N ALA A 111 -5.69 1.78 7.40
CA ALA A 111 -5.78 2.81 8.42
C ALA A 111 -5.46 4.17 7.79
N LEU A 112 -6.46 4.86 7.34
CA LEU A 112 -6.36 6.25 6.88
C LEU A 112 -6.42 7.24 8.06
N ASP A 113 -5.85 6.87 9.21
CA ASP A 113 -5.97 7.62 10.46
C ASP A 113 -5.28 8.98 10.40
N ASP A 114 -4.05 9.05 9.87
CA ASP A 114 -3.33 10.32 9.70
C ASP A 114 -3.95 11.17 8.60
N PHE A 115 -4.43 10.53 7.54
CA PHE A 115 -5.16 11.19 6.47
C PHE A 115 -6.44 11.86 7.00
N VAL A 116 -7.27 11.13 7.77
CA VAL A 116 -8.52 11.65 8.33
C VAL A 116 -8.26 12.73 9.38
N ARG A 117 -7.22 12.59 10.22
CA ARG A 117 -6.77 13.68 11.13
C ARG A 117 -6.39 14.94 10.34
N GLY A 118 -5.68 14.78 9.22
CA GLY A 118 -5.37 15.88 8.31
C GLY A 118 -6.62 16.57 7.76
N LEU A 119 -7.64 15.81 7.32
CA LEU A 119 -8.92 16.37 6.89
C LEU A 119 -9.60 17.20 8.00
N ILE A 120 -9.62 16.67 9.24
CA ILE A 120 -10.19 17.38 10.40
C ILE A 120 -9.43 18.69 10.67
N THR A 121 -8.10 18.64 10.63
CA THR A 121 -7.25 19.83 10.83
C THR A 121 -7.51 20.91 9.77
N LEU A 122 -7.81 20.49 8.54
CA LEU A 122 -8.19 21.39 7.44
C LEU A 122 -9.65 21.89 7.54
N GLY A 123 -10.44 21.39 8.50
CA GLY A 123 -11.86 21.71 8.62
C GLY A 123 -12.71 21.07 7.52
N ASP A 124 -12.22 20.01 6.84
CA ASP A 124 -12.96 19.34 5.79
C ASP A 124 -14.09 18.48 6.38
N PRO A 125 -15.36 18.69 5.97
CA PRO A 125 -16.49 17.92 6.50
C PRO A 125 -16.37 16.40 6.30
N LEU A 126 -15.67 15.95 5.26
CA LEU A 126 -15.42 14.53 5.02
C LEU A 126 -14.63 13.87 6.15
N GLY A 127 -13.76 14.62 6.85
CA GLY A 127 -13.04 14.11 8.02
C GLY A 127 -13.96 13.73 9.17
N PHE A 128 -14.94 14.57 9.48
CA PHE A 128 -15.93 14.28 10.52
C PHE A 128 -16.86 13.12 10.14
N MET A 129 -17.28 13.05 8.87
CA MET A 129 -18.08 11.94 8.36
C MET A 129 -17.30 10.61 8.44
N ALA A 130 -16.03 10.60 8.05
CA ALA A 130 -15.16 9.42 8.14
C ALA A 130 -15.03 8.95 9.59
N THR A 131 -14.81 9.86 10.55
CA THR A 131 -14.70 9.55 11.98
C THR A 131 -15.98 8.91 12.52
N ARG A 132 -17.16 9.49 12.22
CA ARG A 132 -18.44 8.97 12.66
C ARG A 132 -18.71 7.58 12.10
N GLU A 133 -18.42 7.36 10.83
CA GLU A 133 -18.64 6.08 10.17
C GLU A 133 -17.69 4.99 10.69
N ALA A 134 -16.42 5.32 10.90
CA ALA A 134 -15.43 4.41 11.50
C ALA A 134 -15.87 3.97 12.91
N ALA A 135 -16.28 4.91 13.76
CA ALA A 135 -16.76 4.62 15.11
C ALA A 135 -17.97 3.67 15.12
N ALA A 136 -18.93 3.87 14.19
CA ALA A 136 -20.12 3.03 14.08
C ALA A 136 -19.81 1.58 13.64
N LEU A 137 -18.68 1.36 12.96
CA LEU A 137 -18.29 0.05 12.41
C LEU A 137 -17.25 -0.68 13.25
N ARG A 138 -16.65 -0.01 14.24
CA ARG A 138 -15.60 -0.58 15.10
C ARG A 138 -15.99 -1.94 15.69
N ALA A 139 -17.24 -2.09 16.17
CA ALA A 139 -17.72 -3.31 16.80
C ALA A 139 -17.77 -4.53 15.86
N ASN A 140 -17.72 -4.32 14.54
CA ASN A 140 -17.71 -5.39 13.56
C ASN A 140 -16.31 -6.03 13.40
N LEU A 141 -15.26 -5.33 13.84
CA LEU A 141 -13.88 -5.78 13.75
C LEU A 141 -13.53 -6.57 15.02
N THR A 142 -13.57 -7.89 14.94
CA THR A 142 -13.36 -8.79 16.08
C THR A 142 -12.06 -9.60 16.01
N SER A 143 -11.35 -9.56 14.88
CA SER A 143 -10.07 -10.26 14.73
C SER A 143 -9.08 -9.80 15.80
N PRO A 144 -8.44 -10.73 16.57
CA PRO A 144 -7.47 -10.35 17.60
C PRO A 144 -6.28 -9.53 17.06
N ASP A 145 -5.87 -9.80 15.84
CA ASP A 145 -4.78 -9.06 15.17
C ASP A 145 -5.17 -7.60 14.91
N VAL A 146 -6.40 -7.36 14.46
CA VAL A 146 -6.96 -6.02 14.25
C VAL A 146 -7.19 -5.30 15.59
N VAL A 147 -7.78 -5.98 16.57
CA VAL A 147 -8.11 -5.37 17.90
C VAL A 147 -6.85 -4.92 18.65
N ARG A 148 -5.75 -5.67 18.55
CA ARG A 148 -4.47 -5.32 19.18
C ARG A 148 -3.72 -4.22 18.45
N ASN A 149 -4.05 -3.98 17.18
CA ASN A 149 -3.40 -3.01 16.32
C ASN A 149 -4.20 -1.70 16.30
N GLU A 150 -3.80 -0.73 17.11
CA GLU A 150 -4.57 0.51 17.33
C GLU A 150 -5.02 1.22 16.03
N PRO A 151 -4.15 1.43 15.01
CA PRO A 151 -4.58 2.12 13.78
C PRO A 151 -5.70 1.43 13.02
N LEU A 152 -5.84 0.10 13.13
CA LEU A 152 -6.87 -0.67 12.42
C LEU A 152 -8.14 -0.94 13.22
N ARG A 153 -8.20 -0.57 14.51
CA ARG A 153 -9.42 -0.75 15.31
C ARG A 153 -10.60 0.05 14.82
N ASP A 154 -10.32 1.20 14.20
CA ASP A 154 -11.32 2.05 13.58
C ASP A 154 -11.17 1.95 12.07
N PRO A 155 -12.20 1.51 11.32
CA PRO A 155 -12.10 1.35 9.87
C PRO A 155 -12.20 2.71 9.16
N TRP A 156 -11.16 3.53 9.27
CA TRP A 156 -11.08 4.89 8.71
C TRP A 156 -11.30 4.94 7.21
N CYS A 157 -10.98 3.86 6.48
CA CYS A 157 -11.26 3.74 5.05
C CYS A 157 -12.74 3.46 4.72
N ALA A 158 -13.58 3.12 5.70
CA ALA A 158 -14.97 2.72 5.46
C ALA A 158 -15.76 3.80 4.73
N HIS A 159 -15.53 5.06 5.06
CA HIS A 159 -16.22 6.19 4.49
C HIS A 159 -16.12 6.25 2.96
N VAL A 160 -14.93 6.02 2.41
CA VAL A 160 -14.71 5.98 0.95
C VAL A 160 -15.01 4.60 0.37
N ALA A 161 -14.62 3.53 1.07
CA ALA A 161 -14.75 2.16 0.59
C ALA A 161 -16.21 1.76 0.32
N ARG A 162 -17.14 2.14 1.21
CA ARG A 162 -18.56 1.82 1.08
C ARG A 162 -19.26 2.62 -0.03
N ARG A 163 -18.64 3.70 -0.52
CA ARG A 163 -19.18 4.54 -1.61
C ARG A 163 -18.58 4.20 -2.96
N ALA A 164 -17.46 3.50 -2.97
CA ALA A 164 -16.83 3.02 -4.19
C ALA A 164 -17.70 1.98 -4.93
N ARG A 165 -17.48 1.84 -6.22
CA ARG A 165 -18.07 0.76 -7.05
C ARG A 165 -17.16 -0.46 -7.18
N GLY A 166 -15.88 -0.29 -6.88
CA GLY A 166 -14.88 -1.32 -6.76
C GLY A 166 -13.75 -0.82 -5.89
N ILE A 167 -13.00 -1.74 -5.29
CA ILE A 167 -11.83 -1.43 -4.46
C ILE A 167 -10.70 -2.34 -4.90
N ILE A 168 -9.53 -1.76 -5.17
CA ILE A 168 -8.27 -2.51 -5.29
C ILE A 168 -7.54 -2.42 -3.97
N VAL A 169 -7.05 -3.56 -3.49
CA VAL A 169 -6.11 -3.70 -2.37
C VAL A 169 -4.96 -4.61 -2.79
N HIS A 170 -3.87 -4.62 -2.03
CA HIS A 170 -2.64 -5.30 -2.43
C HIS A 170 -2.37 -6.60 -1.67
N SER A 171 -3.30 -7.03 -0.81
CA SER A 171 -3.15 -8.25 -0.01
C SER A 171 -4.49 -8.88 0.35
N ALA A 172 -4.47 -10.20 0.63
CA ALA A 172 -5.64 -10.92 1.11
C ALA A 172 -6.06 -10.43 2.50
N PHE A 173 -5.10 -10.06 3.35
CA PHE A 173 -5.38 -9.44 4.64
C PHE A 173 -6.24 -8.17 4.48
N CYS A 174 -5.89 -7.29 3.54
CA CYS A 174 -6.65 -6.06 3.30
C CYS A 174 -8.08 -6.33 2.86
N LYS A 175 -8.28 -7.34 1.98
CA LYS A 175 -9.61 -7.77 1.56
C LYS A 175 -10.43 -8.29 2.75
N ALA A 176 -9.86 -9.19 3.54
CA ALA A 176 -10.53 -9.74 4.72
C ALA A 176 -10.89 -8.65 5.74
N TYR A 177 -10.04 -7.63 5.92
CA TYR A 177 -10.33 -6.49 6.79
C TYR A 177 -11.56 -5.70 6.31
N LEU A 178 -11.64 -5.38 5.00
CA LEU A 178 -12.78 -4.67 4.43
C LEU A 178 -14.08 -5.47 4.56
N GLU A 179 -14.03 -6.77 4.28
CA GLU A 179 -15.16 -7.69 4.46
C GLU A 179 -15.57 -7.80 5.95
N GLY A 180 -14.59 -7.76 6.86
CA GLY A 180 -14.78 -7.87 8.31
C GLY A 180 -15.63 -6.76 8.91
N PHE A 181 -15.54 -5.52 8.42
CA PHE A 181 -16.47 -4.47 8.88
C PHE A 181 -17.75 -4.38 8.06
N GLY A 182 -18.00 -5.31 7.14
CA GLY A 182 -19.22 -5.40 6.35
C GLY A 182 -19.20 -4.56 5.08
N CYS A 183 -18.04 -4.26 4.51
CA CYS A 183 -17.95 -3.67 3.17
C CYS A 183 -18.49 -4.65 2.12
N ARG A 184 -19.48 -4.20 1.34
CA ARG A 184 -20.11 -5.01 0.28
C ARG A 184 -19.63 -4.63 -1.12
N THR A 185 -18.81 -3.61 -1.24
CA THR A 185 -18.19 -3.22 -2.49
C THR A 185 -17.24 -4.34 -2.94
N PRO A 186 -17.26 -4.74 -4.22
CA PRO A 186 -16.31 -5.72 -4.75
C PRO A 186 -14.87 -5.33 -4.48
N VAL A 187 -14.09 -6.25 -3.89
CA VAL A 187 -12.68 -6.03 -3.54
C VAL A 187 -11.80 -6.93 -4.40
N PHE A 188 -10.91 -6.31 -5.14
CA PHE A 188 -9.93 -6.95 -6.01
C PHE A 188 -8.56 -6.94 -5.33
N VAL A 189 -7.94 -8.11 -5.18
CA VAL A 189 -6.57 -8.21 -4.69
C VAL A 189 -5.63 -8.15 -5.90
N VAL A 190 -4.92 -7.04 -6.03
CA VAL A 190 -3.97 -6.82 -7.12
C VAL A 190 -2.58 -6.66 -6.50
N PRO A 191 -1.61 -7.51 -6.86
CA PRO A 191 -0.28 -7.47 -6.28
C PRO A 191 0.40 -6.11 -6.51
N HIS A 192 1.12 -5.63 -5.49
CA HIS A 192 1.94 -4.42 -5.61
C HIS A 192 3.11 -4.69 -6.55
N PRO A 193 3.27 -3.94 -7.66
CA PRO A 193 4.36 -4.17 -8.59
C PRO A 193 5.65 -3.63 -7.99
N ILE A 194 6.69 -4.42 -8.00
CA ILE A 194 8.05 -3.91 -7.95
C ILE A 194 8.87 -4.77 -8.89
N VAL A 195 9.39 -4.16 -9.90
CA VAL A 195 10.26 -4.82 -10.85
C VAL A 195 11.55 -4.00 -10.93
N GLU A 196 12.59 -4.50 -10.29
CA GLU A 196 13.93 -4.02 -10.57
C GLU A 196 14.43 -4.66 -11.87
N SER A 197 15.06 -3.87 -12.72
CA SER A 197 15.70 -4.42 -13.91
C SER A 197 16.91 -5.28 -13.53
N GLU A 198 17.25 -6.25 -14.37
CA GLU A 198 18.47 -7.05 -14.15
C GLU A 198 19.74 -6.17 -14.08
N ALA A 199 19.77 -5.05 -14.80
CA ALA A 199 20.86 -4.10 -14.73
C ALA A 199 20.96 -3.44 -13.36
N ASN A 200 19.80 -3.07 -12.74
CA ASN A 200 19.76 -2.55 -11.37
C ASN A 200 20.22 -3.61 -10.38
N MET A 201 19.78 -4.86 -10.55
CA MET A 201 20.18 -5.96 -9.67
C MET A 201 21.68 -6.24 -9.73
N ARG A 202 22.30 -6.22 -10.92
CA ARG A 202 23.76 -6.36 -11.05
C ARG A 202 24.50 -5.21 -10.36
N ARG A 203 24.11 -3.96 -10.60
CA ARG A 203 24.71 -2.79 -9.92
C ARG A 203 24.53 -2.87 -8.39
N ALA A 204 23.39 -3.37 -7.93
CA ALA A 204 23.15 -3.56 -6.50
C ALA A 204 24.14 -4.54 -5.86
N VAL A 205 24.49 -5.63 -6.55
CA VAL A 205 25.50 -6.59 -6.06
C VAL A 205 26.88 -5.95 -5.94
N ASP A 206 27.32 -5.20 -6.96
CA ASP A 206 28.61 -4.53 -6.95
C ASP A 206 28.65 -3.46 -5.86
N ARG A 207 27.60 -2.61 -5.78
CA ARG A 207 27.49 -1.61 -4.72
C ARG A 207 27.42 -2.24 -3.32
N GLY A 208 26.76 -3.38 -3.20
CA GLY A 208 26.68 -4.14 -1.94
C GLY A 208 28.04 -4.61 -1.45
N ARG A 209 28.92 -5.07 -2.34
CA ARG A 209 30.30 -5.42 -1.98
C ARG A 209 31.08 -4.23 -1.44
N GLU A 210 30.94 -3.06 -2.08
CA GLU A 210 31.59 -1.83 -1.61
C GLU A 210 31.09 -1.41 -0.22
N LEU A 211 29.77 -1.43 0.00
CA LEU A 211 29.15 -1.06 1.28
C LEU A 211 29.54 -2.04 2.41
N ARG A 212 29.67 -3.33 2.09
CA ARG A 212 30.06 -4.36 3.05
C ARG A 212 31.55 -4.27 3.47
N ALA A 213 32.41 -3.77 2.60
CA ALA A 213 33.83 -3.68 2.86
C ALA A 213 34.19 -2.87 4.13
N GLY A 214 33.42 -1.84 4.44
CA GLY A 214 33.62 -1.03 5.66
C GLY A 214 33.40 -1.84 6.95
N PRO A 215 32.24 -2.47 7.16
CA PRO A 215 32.00 -3.39 8.27
C PRO A 215 33.02 -4.55 8.33
N GLU A 216 33.35 -5.18 7.20
CA GLU A 216 34.33 -6.29 7.14
C GLU A 216 35.74 -5.86 7.59
N ALA A 217 36.18 -4.67 7.21
CA ALA A 217 37.47 -4.10 7.66
C ALA A 217 37.50 -3.90 9.20
N ARG A 218 36.35 -3.84 9.87
CA ARG A 218 36.22 -3.80 11.33
C ARG A 218 36.03 -5.18 11.96
N GLY A 219 36.17 -6.25 11.20
CA GLY A 219 36.09 -7.64 11.67
C GLY A 219 34.66 -8.23 11.68
N MET A 220 33.66 -7.54 11.08
CA MET A 220 32.31 -8.07 10.97
C MET A 220 32.26 -9.21 9.96
N ARG A 221 31.50 -10.26 10.31
CA ARG A 221 31.34 -11.47 9.47
C ARG A 221 29.93 -11.57 8.89
N SER A 222 28.96 -11.06 9.62
CA SER A 222 27.55 -11.12 9.23
C SER A 222 26.90 -9.75 9.25
N LEU A 223 26.04 -9.49 8.27
CA LEU A 223 25.33 -8.22 8.11
C LEU A 223 23.81 -8.42 8.17
N VAL A 224 23.19 -7.82 9.14
CA VAL A 224 21.73 -7.69 9.23
C VAL A 224 21.33 -6.28 8.78
N VAL A 225 20.41 -6.18 7.84
CA VAL A 225 19.92 -4.89 7.32
C VAL A 225 18.47 -4.68 7.72
N ALA A 226 18.17 -3.55 8.36
CA ALA A 226 16.81 -3.09 8.65
C ALA A 226 16.45 -1.94 7.67
N PRO A 227 15.73 -2.23 6.56
CA PRO A 227 15.49 -1.28 5.50
C PRO A 227 14.14 -0.56 5.63
N GLY A 228 14.05 0.64 5.04
CA GLY A 228 12.80 1.38 4.88
C GLY A 228 12.77 2.67 5.67
N ASP A 229 11.58 3.24 5.85
CA ASP A 229 11.43 4.47 6.62
C ASP A 229 11.89 4.24 8.06
N LEU A 230 12.83 5.07 8.52
CA LEU A 230 13.36 4.99 9.89
C LEU A 230 12.34 5.62 10.84
N ASN A 231 11.44 4.80 11.37
CA ASN A 231 10.34 5.22 12.25
C ASN A 231 10.05 4.20 13.35
N GLU A 232 9.20 4.58 14.30
CA GLU A 232 8.83 3.76 15.46
C GLU A 232 8.22 2.41 15.07
N ALA A 233 7.38 2.38 14.03
CA ALA A 233 6.71 1.15 13.60
C ALA A 233 7.67 0.07 13.11
N LYS A 234 8.88 0.44 12.67
CA LYS A 234 9.94 -0.49 12.25
C LYS A 234 10.63 -1.20 13.42
N ARG A 235 10.33 -0.83 14.65
CA ARG A 235 10.85 -1.49 15.86
C ARG A 235 12.39 -1.59 15.86
N LEU A 236 13.06 -0.52 15.40
CA LEU A 236 14.52 -0.46 15.31
C LEU A 236 15.17 -0.61 16.69
N ASP A 237 14.53 -0.06 17.73
CA ASP A 237 14.88 -0.25 19.13
C ASP A 237 15.00 -1.74 19.51
N SER A 238 13.99 -2.53 19.15
CA SER A 238 13.96 -3.96 19.45
C SER A 238 15.06 -4.74 18.71
N VAL A 239 15.33 -4.36 17.44
CA VAL A 239 16.42 -4.96 16.65
C VAL A 239 17.77 -4.70 17.30
N LEU A 240 18.03 -3.45 17.73
CA LEU A 240 19.31 -3.08 18.36
C LEU A 240 19.46 -3.72 19.76
N VAL A 241 18.41 -3.79 20.56
CA VAL A 241 18.46 -4.47 21.85
C VAL A 241 18.74 -5.96 21.67
N ALA A 242 18.09 -6.62 20.72
CA ALA A 242 18.36 -8.03 20.42
C ALA A 242 19.80 -8.28 19.93
N ALA A 243 20.43 -7.30 19.27
CA ALA A 243 21.80 -7.42 18.81
C ALA A 243 22.85 -7.57 19.92
N HIS A 244 22.54 -7.21 21.18
CA HIS A 244 23.42 -7.49 22.32
C HIS A 244 23.57 -8.99 22.62
N GLU A 245 22.58 -9.78 22.25
CA GLU A 245 22.62 -11.24 22.43
C GLU A 245 23.24 -11.98 21.24
N LEU A 246 23.67 -11.25 20.19
CA LEU A 246 24.34 -11.83 19.02
C LEU A 246 25.86 -11.75 19.17
N ASP A 247 26.53 -12.61 18.40
CA ASP A 247 27.99 -12.59 18.27
C ASP A 247 28.50 -11.16 17.94
N GLU A 248 29.67 -10.79 18.50
CA GLU A 248 30.27 -9.47 18.31
C GLU A 248 30.64 -9.15 16.86
N HIS A 249 30.77 -10.16 16.02
CA HIS A 249 31.04 -10.02 14.58
C HIS A 249 29.75 -9.80 13.73
N VAL A 250 28.57 -9.71 14.35
CA VAL A 250 27.32 -9.35 13.66
C VAL A 250 27.18 -7.83 13.62
N HIS A 251 27.05 -7.30 12.42
CA HIS A 251 26.81 -5.88 12.15
C HIS A 251 25.35 -5.61 11.79
N ILE A 252 24.82 -4.50 12.30
CA ILE A 252 23.45 -4.06 12.00
C ILE A 252 23.52 -2.78 11.16
N ALA A 253 22.86 -2.74 10.02
CA ALA A 253 22.68 -1.52 9.22
C ALA A 253 21.23 -1.08 9.22
N LEU A 254 20.97 0.14 9.68
CA LEU A 254 19.67 0.81 9.61
C LEU A 254 19.67 1.71 8.39
N VAL A 255 18.84 1.40 7.39
CA VAL A 255 18.97 1.99 6.05
C VAL A 255 17.65 2.51 5.53
N GLY A 256 17.57 3.78 5.21
CA GLY A 256 16.41 4.31 4.52
C GLY A 256 16.09 5.76 4.84
N ARG A 257 14.86 6.18 4.60
CA ARG A 257 14.47 7.57 4.75
C ARG A 257 14.29 7.94 6.22
N HIS A 258 14.91 9.06 6.62
CA HIS A 258 14.65 9.67 7.91
C HIS A 258 13.22 10.22 7.96
N ILE A 259 12.51 9.94 9.05
CA ILE A 259 11.14 10.44 9.26
C ILE A 259 11.16 11.48 10.35
N GLU A 260 10.66 12.67 10.03
CA GLU A 260 10.52 13.77 10.99
C GLU A 260 9.73 13.33 12.24
N GLY A 261 10.23 13.71 13.40
CA GLY A 261 9.62 13.35 14.69
C GLY A 261 10.10 12.02 15.29
N TYR A 262 10.94 11.24 14.60
CA TYR A 262 11.57 10.03 15.15
C TYR A 262 13.09 10.20 15.23
N ASP A 263 13.60 10.29 16.45
CA ASP A 263 15.02 10.48 16.75
C ASP A 263 15.77 9.15 16.68
N VAL A 264 16.10 8.73 15.47
CA VAL A 264 16.81 7.47 15.21
C VAL A 264 18.26 7.50 15.74
N ASP A 265 18.91 8.66 15.73
CA ASP A 265 20.26 8.84 16.28
C ASP A 265 20.26 8.50 17.77
N ARG A 266 19.29 9.04 18.52
CA ARG A 266 19.11 8.71 19.93
C ARG A 266 18.86 7.21 20.16
N VAL A 267 18.13 6.56 19.28
CA VAL A 267 17.87 5.11 19.38
C VAL A 267 19.18 4.33 19.22
N VAL A 268 20.02 4.72 18.24
CA VAL A 268 21.34 4.10 18.02
C VAL A 268 22.28 4.37 19.20
N ASP A 269 22.37 5.59 19.66
CA ASP A 269 23.22 5.97 20.80
C ASP A 269 22.84 5.23 22.08
N THR A 270 21.52 5.10 22.34
CA THR A 270 21.00 4.41 23.50
C THR A 270 21.31 2.91 23.47
N ALA A 271 21.39 2.33 22.31
CA ALA A 271 21.71 0.89 22.12
C ALA A 271 23.16 0.56 22.50
N ARG A 272 24.10 1.50 22.48
CA ARG A 272 25.51 1.32 22.91
C ARG A 272 26.23 0.14 22.23
N LEU A 273 25.95 -0.10 20.95
CA LEU A 273 26.58 -1.16 20.16
C LEU A 273 27.88 -0.74 19.49
N GLY A 274 28.24 0.55 19.57
CA GLY A 274 29.45 1.12 18.98
C GLY A 274 29.56 0.85 17.47
N ASP A 275 30.72 0.40 17.03
CA ASP A 275 31.02 0.16 15.60
C ASP A 275 30.22 -1.00 14.97
N ARG A 276 29.40 -1.69 15.76
CA ARG A 276 28.52 -2.76 15.27
C ARG A 276 27.27 -2.24 14.58
N VAL A 277 27.03 -0.91 14.58
CA VAL A 277 25.87 -0.30 13.91
C VAL A 277 26.33 0.67 12.85
N THR A 278 25.69 0.62 11.70
CA THR A 278 25.72 1.68 10.69
C THR A 278 24.32 2.29 10.56
N LEU A 279 24.21 3.60 10.79
CA LEU A 279 23.04 4.36 10.44
C LEU A 279 23.27 5.02 9.08
N ALA A 280 22.43 4.70 8.10
CA ALA A 280 22.49 5.18 6.72
C ALA A 280 21.15 5.83 6.33
N PRO A 281 20.89 7.08 6.80
CA PRO A 281 19.66 7.79 6.48
C PRO A 281 19.71 8.37 5.08
N ASP A 282 18.54 8.53 4.46
CA ASP A 282 18.31 9.23 3.20
C ASP A 282 19.22 8.81 2.04
N VAL A 283 19.57 7.53 2.01
CA VAL A 283 20.42 6.95 0.97
C VAL A 283 19.78 7.02 -0.42
N SER A 284 20.62 7.02 -1.44
CA SER A 284 20.15 6.88 -2.83
C SER A 284 19.45 5.54 -3.06
N ASP A 285 18.62 5.45 -4.10
CA ASP A 285 18.00 4.18 -4.50
C ASP A 285 19.05 3.09 -4.83
N ASP A 286 20.20 3.48 -5.39
CA ASP A 286 21.29 2.54 -5.69
C ASP A 286 21.96 2.03 -4.41
N ASP A 287 22.19 2.91 -3.43
CA ASP A 287 22.70 2.50 -2.12
C ASP A 287 21.71 1.64 -1.34
N PHE A 288 20.41 1.99 -1.38
CA PHE A 288 19.39 1.19 -0.74
C PHE A 288 19.36 -0.24 -1.30
N ARG A 289 19.40 -0.39 -2.63
CA ARG A 289 19.52 -1.70 -3.29
C ARG A 289 20.84 -2.40 -2.95
N GLY A 290 21.93 -1.64 -2.88
CA GLY A 290 23.25 -2.15 -2.48
C GLY A 290 23.25 -2.74 -1.07
N TRP A 291 22.67 -2.03 -0.09
CA TRP A 291 22.54 -2.55 1.27
C TRP A 291 21.68 -3.82 1.33
N LEU A 292 20.58 -3.88 0.60
CA LEU A 292 19.78 -5.11 0.49
C LEU A 292 20.60 -6.25 -0.13
N ALA A 293 21.35 -5.98 -1.21
CA ALA A 293 22.19 -6.99 -1.84
C ALA A 293 23.33 -7.47 -0.94
N ALA A 294 23.87 -6.61 -0.06
CA ALA A 294 24.90 -6.93 0.91
C ALA A 294 24.42 -7.78 2.10
N ALA A 295 23.13 -7.72 2.43
CA ALA A 295 22.56 -8.34 3.63
C ALA A 295 22.72 -9.87 3.62
N ASP A 296 23.05 -10.43 4.78
CA ASP A 296 22.91 -11.86 5.07
C ASP A 296 21.47 -12.16 5.53
N VAL A 297 20.88 -11.23 6.31
CA VAL A 297 19.50 -11.30 6.79
C VAL A 297 18.88 -9.90 6.72
N VAL A 298 17.63 -9.81 6.31
CA VAL A 298 16.85 -8.56 6.33
C VAL A 298 15.86 -8.59 7.50
N MET A 299 15.80 -7.49 8.24
CA MET A 299 14.84 -7.27 9.33
C MET A 299 13.78 -6.28 8.87
N ASP A 300 12.60 -6.75 8.53
CA ASP A 300 11.50 -5.86 8.14
C ASP A 300 10.32 -5.98 9.12
N LEU A 301 10.56 -5.57 10.34
CA LEU A 301 9.55 -5.56 11.40
C LEU A 301 8.55 -4.42 11.19
N ARG A 302 7.33 -4.62 11.70
CA ARG A 302 6.31 -3.58 11.69
C ARG A 302 5.27 -3.79 12.77
N PHE A 303 5.18 -2.82 13.68
CA PHE A 303 4.12 -2.75 14.67
C PHE A 303 4.09 -1.37 15.34
N PRO A 304 2.92 -0.69 15.41
CA PRO A 304 1.67 -1.08 14.75
C PRO A 304 1.79 -1.02 13.22
N HIS A 305 0.88 -1.70 12.51
CA HIS A 305 0.78 -1.61 11.05
C HIS A 305 -0.54 -0.93 10.63
N ARG A 306 -0.59 -0.41 9.40
CA ARG A 306 -1.74 0.30 8.85
C ARG A 306 -2.41 -0.44 7.68
N GLY A 307 -2.04 -1.69 7.45
CA GLY A 307 -2.53 -2.50 6.33
C GLY A 307 -1.77 -2.24 5.03
N GLU A 308 -0.68 -1.50 5.08
CA GLU A 308 0.19 -1.23 3.96
C GLU A 308 1.05 -2.45 3.57
N VAL A 309 1.38 -2.57 2.29
CA VAL A 309 2.35 -3.55 1.81
C VAL A 309 3.76 -2.99 1.93
N SER A 310 4.69 -3.79 2.45
CA SER A 310 6.08 -3.35 2.62
C SER A 310 6.85 -3.40 1.29
N GLY A 311 7.14 -2.24 0.73
CA GLY A 311 8.03 -2.09 -0.41
C GLY A 311 9.47 -2.55 -0.12
N SER A 312 9.93 -2.41 1.13
CA SER A 312 11.25 -2.89 1.57
C SER A 312 11.33 -4.42 1.54
N LEU A 313 10.28 -5.11 2.04
CA LEU A 313 10.23 -6.58 1.99
C LEU A 313 10.21 -7.08 0.55
N ILE A 314 9.40 -6.48 -0.32
CA ILE A 314 9.33 -6.91 -1.72
C ILE A 314 10.71 -6.76 -2.39
N ARG A 315 11.41 -5.66 -2.17
CA ARG A 315 12.79 -5.45 -2.70
C ARG A 315 13.79 -6.45 -2.10
N ALA A 316 13.67 -6.78 -0.81
CA ALA A 316 14.50 -7.80 -0.17
C ALA A 316 14.24 -9.19 -0.77
N MET A 317 12.97 -9.57 -0.94
CA MET A 317 12.59 -10.84 -1.56
C MET A 317 13.06 -10.89 -3.03
N GLN A 318 12.96 -9.79 -3.77
CA GLN A 318 13.46 -9.69 -5.14
C GLN A 318 14.99 -9.82 -5.20
N ALA A 319 15.70 -9.35 -4.19
CA ALA A 319 17.15 -9.56 -4.04
C ALA A 319 17.50 -10.98 -3.55
N GLY A 320 16.53 -11.86 -3.34
CA GLY A 320 16.73 -13.23 -2.85
C GLY A 320 17.23 -13.27 -1.42
N LYS A 321 16.84 -12.31 -0.57
CA LYS A 321 17.31 -12.22 0.81
C LYS A 321 16.35 -12.86 1.79
N PRO A 322 16.86 -13.73 2.70
CA PRO A 322 16.05 -14.23 3.80
C PRO A 322 15.63 -13.08 4.70
N SER A 323 14.34 -13.02 5.04
CA SER A 323 13.80 -11.89 5.77
C SER A 323 13.08 -12.34 7.04
N ILE A 324 13.28 -11.61 8.15
CA ILE A 324 12.53 -11.75 9.40
C ILE A 324 11.50 -10.64 9.43
N VAL A 325 10.22 -11.00 9.63
CA VAL A 325 9.08 -10.08 9.59
C VAL A 325 8.18 -10.26 10.80
N SER A 326 7.36 -9.27 11.12
CA SER A 326 6.31 -9.40 12.15
C SER A 326 5.18 -10.30 11.65
N ALA A 327 4.67 -11.19 12.49
CA ALA A 327 3.53 -12.06 12.17
C ALA A 327 2.20 -11.27 12.25
N THR A 328 2.03 -10.27 11.38
CA THR A 328 0.86 -9.39 11.41
C THR A 328 0.59 -8.76 10.04
N GLY A 329 -0.66 -8.38 9.79
CA GLY A 329 -1.06 -7.60 8.63
C GLY A 329 -0.71 -8.26 7.30
N THR A 330 -0.24 -7.47 6.36
CA THR A 330 0.11 -7.91 5.01
C THR A 330 1.32 -8.86 4.94
N TYR A 331 2.12 -8.95 6.02
CA TYR A 331 3.22 -9.93 6.12
C TYR A 331 2.72 -11.38 6.23
N LEU A 332 1.44 -11.57 6.63
CA LEU A 332 0.82 -12.91 6.69
C LEU A 332 0.60 -13.50 5.29
N ASP A 333 0.56 -12.68 4.26
CA ASP A 333 0.39 -13.13 2.87
C ASP A 333 1.69 -13.66 2.23
N ALA A 334 2.86 -13.41 2.84
CA ALA A 334 4.12 -13.97 2.35
C ALA A 334 4.15 -15.49 2.62
N PRO A 335 4.73 -16.31 1.74
CA PRO A 335 4.87 -17.75 1.98
C PRO A 335 5.73 -18.06 3.21
N ASP A 336 5.40 -19.15 3.91
CA ASP A 336 6.10 -19.55 5.14
C ASP A 336 7.56 -19.94 4.90
N ASP A 337 7.88 -20.40 3.71
CA ASP A 337 9.24 -20.75 3.28
C ASP A 337 10.06 -19.55 2.78
N ALA A 338 9.40 -18.42 2.53
CA ALA A 338 10.03 -17.19 2.03
C ALA A 338 10.38 -16.17 3.13
N VAL A 339 9.80 -16.28 4.32
CA VAL A 339 10.04 -15.39 5.46
C VAL A 339 10.04 -16.13 6.79
N LEU A 340 10.81 -15.64 7.77
CA LEU A 340 10.71 -16.08 9.15
C LEU A 340 9.87 -15.07 9.94
N ARG A 341 8.78 -15.52 10.56
CA ARG A 341 7.88 -14.65 11.32
C ARG A 341 8.22 -14.64 12.80
N VAL A 342 8.15 -13.45 13.40
CA VAL A 342 8.25 -13.23 14.86
C VAL A 342 6.98 -12.58 15.36
N ALA A 343 6.68 -12.72 16.65
CA ALA A 343 5.49 -12.11 17.25
C ALA A 343 5.45 -10.59 17.02
N PRO A 344 4.28 -10.01 16.70
CA PRO A 344 4.14 -8.57 16.54
C PRO A 344 4.13 -7.87 17.91
N GLY A 345 4.56 -6.61 17.93
CA GLY A 345 4.54 -5.75 19.12
C GLY A 345 5.86 -5.71 19.86
N PRO A 346 5.85 -5.38 21.15
CA PRO A 346 7.04 -5.43 21.99
C PRO A 346 7.58 -6.86 22.02
N THR A 347 8.55 -7.13 21.16
CA THR A 347 9.13 -8.46 21.01
C THR A 347 10.12 -8.68 22.16
N ASN A 348 10.11 -9.87 22.76
CA ASN A 348 11.15 -10.28 23.66
C ASN A 348 12.50 -10.25 22.90
N PRO A 349 13.51 -9.46 23.35
CA PRO A 349 14.79 -9.37 22.67
C PRO A 349 15.43 -10.73 22.40
N SER A 350 15.33 -11.66 23.33
CA SER A 350 15.90 -13.01 23.21
C SER A 350 15.21 -13.84 22.11
N GLU A 351 13.91 -13.69 21.91
CA GLU A 351 13.20 -14.34 20.81
C GLU A 351 13.64 -13.77 19.46
N LEU A 352 13.81 -12.46 19.38
CA LEU A 352 14.26 -11.80 18.17
C LEU A 352 15.73 -12.16 17.85
N ALA A 353 16.60 -12.19 18.86
CA ALA A 353 17.97 -12.66 18.73
C ALA A 353 18.04 -14.14 18.30
N ALA A 354 17.17 -15.00 18.83
CA ALA A 354 17.08 -16.39 18.42
C ALA A 354 16.65 -16.54 16.95
N ALA A 355 15.68 -15.73 16.50
CA ALA A 355 15.28 -15.69 15.10
C ALA A 355 16.44 -15.25 14.17
N MET A 356 17.20 -14.23 14.56
CA MET A 356 18.38 -13.81 13.82
C MET A 356 19.44 -14.91 13.79
N ARG A 357 19.79 -15.52 14.92
CA ARG A 357 20.73 -16.66 14.99
C ARG A 357 20.33 -17.80 14.08
N THR A 358 19.04 -18.16 14.08
CA THR A 358 18.51 -19.23 13.22
C THR A 358 18.88 -19.06 11.74
N LEU A 359 18.92 -17.82 11.27
CA LEU A 359 19.33 -17.53 9.89
C LEU A 359 20.82 -17.24 9.75
N LEU A 360 21.46 -16.59 10.72
CA LEU A 360 22.88 -16.23 10.63
C LEU A 360 23.80 -17.45 10.71
N GLU A 361 23.42 -18.47 11.47
CA GLU A 361 24.22 -19.69 11.71
C GLU A 361 23.96 -20.79 10.67
N ASP A 362 22.88 -20.67 9.84
CA ASP A 362 22.49 -21.67 8.83
C ASP A 362 22.49 -21.08 7.43
N PRO A 363 23.63 -21.16 6.69
CA PRO A 363 23.74 -20.66 5.31
C PRO A 363 22.81 -21.36 4.32
N ASP A 364 22.54 -22.66 4.51
CA ASP A 364 21.68 -23.45 3.61
C ASP A 364 20.23 -23.00 3.76
N ARG A 365 19.78 -22.77 5.01
CA ARG A 365 18.45 -22.20 5.28
C ARG A 365 18.31 -20.79 4.69
N ARG A 366 19.33 -19.93 4.83
CA ARG A 366 19.32 -18.60 4.19
C ARG A 366 19.16 -18.71 2.69
N SER A 367 19.93 -19.58 2.06
CA SER A 367 19.89 -19.80 0.61
C SER A 367 18.52 -20.29 0.16
N THR A 368 17.97 -21.29 0.83
CA THR A 368 16.65 -21.87 0.52
C THR A 368 15.54 -20.83 0.66
N MET A 369 15.51 -20.10 1.78
CA MET A 369 14.52 -19.06 2.02
C MET A 369 14.64 -17.90 1.02
N GLY A 370 15.86 -17.46 0.72
CA GLY A 370 16.10 -16.42 -0.28
C GLY A 370 15.65 -16.82 -1.68
N HIS A 371 15.86 -18.09 -2.05
CA HIS A 371 15.37 -18.63 -3.32
C HIS A 371 13.82 -18.68 -3.37
N ALA A 372 13.18 -19.17 -2.33
CA ALA A 372 11.71 -19.18 -2.23
C ALA A 372 11.12 -17.77 -2.31
N ALA A 373 11.73 -16.81 -1.58
CA ALA A 373 11.35 -15.40 -1.62
C ALA A 373 11.43 -14.83 -3.05
N ARG A 374 12.55 -15.07 -3.75
CA ARG A 374 12.74 -14.60 -5.13
C ARG A 374 11.72 -15.22 -6.07
N THR A 375 11.51 -16.54 -5.99
CA THR A 375 10.54 -17.27 -6.83
C THR A 375 9.13 -16.72 -6.66
N HIS A 376 8.71 -16.44 -5.42
CA HIS A 376 7.41 -15.86 -5.13
C HIS A 376 7.22 -14.49 -5.81
N ILE A 377 8.24 -13.62 -5.73
CA ILE A 377 8.16 -12.28 -6.34
C ILE A 377 8.11 -12.36 -7.87
N ASP A 378 8.96 -13.18 -8.47
CA ASP A 378 9.05 -13.31 -9.92
C ASP A 378 7.77 -13.87 -10.55
N GLN A 379 7.03 -14.71 -9.82
CA GLN A 379 5.77 -15.29 -10.29
C GLN A 379 4.57 -14.35 -10.16
N LEU A 380 4.48 -13.57 -9.08
CA LEU A 380 3.24 -12.90 -8.70
C LEU A 380 3.26 -11.38 -8.85
N ARG A 381 4.44 -10.75 -8.95
CA ARG A 381 4.56 -9.29 -8.84
C ARG A 381 5.19 -8.62 -10.06
N THR A 382 5.03 -9.22 -11.23
CA THR A 382 5.42 -8.55 -12.47
C THR A 382 4.52 -7.34 -12.72
N SER A 383 5.06 -6.30 -13.34
CA SER A 383 4.25 -5.14 -13.72
C SER A 383 3.09 -5.48 -14.66
N GLU A 384 3.23 -6.55 -15.44
CA GLU A 384 2.17 -7.06 -16.30
C GLU A 384 1.07 -7.76 -15.50
N ALA A 385 1.42 -8.56 -14.49
CA ALA A 385 0.43 -9.18 -13.60
C ALA A 385 -0.40 -8.10 -12.88
N THR A 386 0.25 -7.04 -12.37
CA THR A 386 -0.44 -5.91 -11.75
C THR A 386 -1.34 -5.19 -12.75
N ALA A 387 -0.83 -4.89 -13.95
CA ALA A 387 -1.60 -4.20 -14.99
C ALA A 387 -2.82 -5.01 -15.43
N ASN A 388 -2.69 -6.32 -15.60
CA ASN A 388 -3.82 -7.22 -15.89
C ASN A 388 -4.85 -7.22 -14.74
N GLY A 389 -4.39 -7.18 -13.49
CA GLY A 389 -5.26 -7.05 -12.33
C GLY A 389 -6.04 -5.73 -12.32
N TYR A 390 -5.38 -4.61 -12.65
CA TYR A 390 -6.04 -3.31 -12.81
C TYR A 390 -7.07 -3.33 -13.94
N GLU A 391 -6.70 -3.85 -15.12
CA GLU A 391 -7.63 -3.96 -16.25
C GLU A 391 -8.86 -4.77 -15.86
N ALA A 392 -8.67 -5.94 -15.24
CA ALA A 392 -9.77 -6.79 -14.78
C ALA A 392 -10.68 -6.07 -13.76
N ALA A 393 -10.10 -5.35 -12.79
CA ALA A 393 -10.85 -4.57 -11.81
C ALA A 393 -11.63 -3.42 -12.46
N ILE A 394 -11.04 -2.70 -13.42
CA ILE A 394 -11.68 -1.63 -14.18
C ILE A 394 -12.86 -2.19 -14.98
N GLU A 395 -12.65 -3.27 -15.75
CA GLU A 395 -13.70 -3.86 -16.58
C GLU A 395 -14.87 -4.39 -15.74
N GLU A 396 -14.59 -5.08 -14.65
CA GLU A 396 -15.64 -5.57 -13.77
C GLU A 396 -16.41 -4.41 -13.11
N THR A 397 -15.71 -3.37 -12.64
CA THR A 397 -16.35 -2.18 -12.07
C THR A 397 -17.21 -1.46 -13.11
N LEU A 398 -16.74 -1.33 -14.35
CA LEU A 398 -17.54 -0.77 -15.46
C LEU A 398 -18.78 -1.61 -15.77
N ARG A 399 -18.68 -2.93 -15.68
CA ARG A 399 -19.81 -3.84 -15.85
C ARG A 399 -20.88 -3.58 -14.79
N LEU A 400 -20.48 -3.45 -13.53
CA LEU A 400 -21.37 -3.13 -12.42
C LEU A 400 -22.04 -1.77 -12.58
N VAL A 401 -21.33 -0.76 -13.09
CA VAL A 401 -21.91 0.58 -13.36
C VAL A 401 -22.93 0.54 -14.50
N ARG A 402 -22.79 -0.38 -15.44
CA ARG A 402 -23.74 -0.56 -16.57
C ARG A 402 -25.02 -1.28 -16.18
N ASP A 403 -25.01 -2.03 -15.09
CA ASP A 403 -26.16 -2.82 -14.64
C ASP A 403 -27.38 -1.88 -14.40
N PRO A 404 -28.53 -2.15 -15.06
CA PRO A 404 -29.75 -1.35 -14.86
C PRO A 404 -30.19 -1.28 -13.41
N ALA A 405 -30.01 -2.34 -12.62
CA ALA A 405 -30.32 -2.37 -11.19
C ALA A 405 -29.48 -1.35 -10.40
N HIS A 406 -28.19 -1.24 -10.70
CA HIS A 406 -27.30 -0.24 -10.10
C HIS A 406 -27.68 1.19 -10.47
N LYS A 407 -28.09 1.43 -11.73
CA LYS A 407 -28.59 2.75 -12.16
C LYS A 407 -29.89 3.13 -11.43
N ALA A 408 -30.81 2.19 -11.32
CA ALA A 408 -32.04 2.41 -10.56
C ALA A 408 -31.72 2.72 -9.09
N MET A 409 -30.83 1.98 -8.44
CA MET A 409 -30.40 2.22 -7.06
C MET A 409 -29.74 3.60 -6.88
N ALA A 410 -28.93 4.04 -7.82
CA ALA A 410 -28.29 5.36 -7.77
C ALA A 410 -29.33 6.50 -7.89
N ILE A 411 -30.32 6.35 -8.78
CA ILE A 411 -31.44 7.30 -8.95
C ILE A 411 -32.27 7.36 -7.68
N TRP A 412 -32.64 6.22 -7.12
CA TRP A 412 -33.43 6.16 -5.88
C TRP A 412 -32.65 6.69 -4.68
N GLY A 413 -31.38 6.32 -4.53
CA GLY A 413 -30.51 6.82 -3.45
C GLY A 413 -30.39 8.35 -3.48
N LYS A 414 -30.26 8.94 -4.67
CA LYS A 414 -30.26 10.39 -4.85
C LYS A 414 -31.61 11.00 -4.48
N ALA A 415 -32.72 10.42 -4.95
CA ALA A 415 -34.05 10.92 -4.64
C ALA A 415 -34.34 10.86 -3.13
N LEU A 416 -33.91 9.81 -2.44
CA LEU A 416 -34.06 9.68 -0.98
C LEU A 416 -33.19 10.70 -0.23
N ALA A 417 -31.96 10.94 -0.69
CA ALA A 417 -31.09 11.96 -0.11
C ALA A 417 -31.65 13.38 -0.32
N ASP A 418 -32.22 13.66 -1.51
CA ASP A 418 -32.86 14.94 -1.81
C ASP A 418 -34.14 15.15 -0.96
N MET A 419 -34.78 14.07 -0.48
CA MET A 419 -35.88 14.09 0.47
C MET A 419 -35.46 14.19 1.94
N GLY A 420 -34.16 14.24 2.23
CA GLY A 420 -33.62 14.33 3.58
C GLY A 420 -33.70 13.03 4.39
N THR A 421 -33.88 11.89 3.73
CA THR A 421 -33.96 10.56 4.36
C THR A 421 -32.58 10.12 4.82
N ASP A 422 -32.38 9.80 6.09
CA ASP A 422 -31.15 9.29 6.63
C ASP A 422 -31.08 7.75 6.62
N GLU A 423 -29.92 7.20 7.02
CA GLU A 423 -29.68 5.73 7.04
C GLU A 423 -30.60 5.03 8.06
N THR A 424 -31.04 5.73 9.09
CA THR A 424 -31.93 5.21 10.14
C THR A 424 -33.36 5.04 9.60
N ASP A 425 -33.84 6.04 8.86
CA ASP A 425 -35.14 5.97 8.18
C ASP A 425 -35.22 4.83 7.16
N LEU A 426 -34.08 4.56 6.47
CA LEU A 426 -33.94 3.46 5.52
C LEU A 426 -33.98 2.08 6.20
N ARG A 427 -33.40 1.95 7.40
CA ARG A 427 -33.40 0.70 8.16
C ARG A 427 -34.78 0.39 8.78
N GLU A 428 -35.50 1.38 9.26
CA GLU A 428 -36.72 1.20 10.03
C GLU A 428 -38.00 1.05 9.17
N GLY A 429 -38.07 1.62 7.99
CA GLY A 429 -39.32 1.63 7.22
C GLY A 429 -39.21 1.25 5.75
N LEU A 430 -38.17 1.66 5.07
CA LEU A 430 -38.05 1.48 3.61
C LEU A 430 -37.21 0.25 3.20
N GLY A 431 -36.31 -0.24 4.09
CA GLY A 431 -35.38 -1.32 3.78
C GLY A 431 -36.03 -2.65 3.43
N VAL A 432 -37.13 -3.00 4.11
CA VAL A 432 -37.85 -4.28 3.90
C VAL A 432 -38.70 -4.25 2.61
N GLY A 433 -39.34 -3.13 2.33
CA GLY A 433 -40.13 -2.94 1.10
C GLY A 433 -39.26 -2.89 -0.13
N TYR A 434 -38.08 -2.29 -0.01
CA TYR A 434 -37.12 -2.13 -1.09
C TYR A 434 -36.37 -3.43 -1.43
N ALA A 435 -35.95 -4.21 -0.42
CA ALA A 435 -35.37 -5.54 -0.62
C ALA A 435 -36.39 -6.49 -1.34
N ARG A 436 -37.68 -6.38 -1.04
CA ARG A 436 -38.75 -7.11 -1.72
C ARG A 436 -38.89 -6.67 -3.18
N ALA A 437 -38.90 -5.38 -3.48
CA ALA A 437 -38.97 -4.86 -4.84
C ALA A 437 -37.77 -5.32 -5.71
N LEU A 438 -36.56 -5.30 -5.14
CA LEU A 438 -35.35 -5.79 -5.85
C LEU A 438 -35.35 -7.30 -6.09
N SER A 439 -35.91 -8.11 -5.19
CA SER A 439 -36.03 -9.56 -5.40
C SER A 439 -37.02 -9.91 -6.52
N THR A 440 -38.05 -9.08 -6.72
CA THR A 440 -39.03 -9.27 -7.81
C THR A 440 -38.43 -8.92 -9.18
N PHE A 441 -37.51 -7.96 -9.26
CA PHE A 441 -36.77 -7.63 -10.50
C PHE A 441 -35.71 -8.65 -10.91
N ARG A 442 -35.17 -9.45 -9.97
CA ARG A 442 -34.21 -10.51 -10.27
C ARG A 442 -34.84 -11.84 -10.74
N GLY A 443 -36.17 -11.97 -10.60
CA GLY A 443 -36.91 -13.20 -10.97
C GLY A 443 -37.48 -13.20 -12.37
N THR A 444 -37.21 -12.20 -13.21
CA THR A 444 -37.78 -12.06 -14.57
C THR A 444 -36.72 -11.89 -15.67
N SER A 445 -35.53 -12.52 -15.50
CA SER A 445 -34.54 -12.61 -16.58
C SER A 445 -34.05 -14.03 -16.75
#